data_0448345b11375b128c54b97eb1558137
#
_entry.id   0448345b11375b128c54b97eb1558137
#
_cell.length_a   1.000
_cell.length_b   1.000
_cell.length_c   1.000
_cell.angle_alpha   90.00
_cell.angle_beta   90.00
_cell.angle_gamma   90.00
#
_symmetry.space_group_name_H-M   'P 1'
#
loop_
_entity.id
_entity.type
_entity.pdbx_description
1 polymer ?
#
loop_
_entity_poly.entity_id
_entity_poly.type
_entity_poly.pdbx_seq_one_letter_code
_entity_poly.pdbx_strand_id
1 'polypeptide(L)'
;MKIFVINPGSTSTKIALFIDEKPVWAAGAHHTADDLSEFHHVNEQYAYRKDFVLRLLAEADIPLDFDAVIARGGLLKPTPGGVYGINEQMKHDLLNARMEHACNLGALIADEIARECHCPAYIADPEVVDELQPAARLTGIPEIERISIFHALNSKAVSRKYAASIGKHYEELNLIVVHLGGGISVGAHCKGRVIDVNNALNGEGPFSPERAGTIPADQLAELCFSGKYTLKQIKKMLNGKGGLTAHLGMNDVVTIARKASEGEEPYKGVLDAMLYTVAKQAGAMYVTLRGQVDAIILTGGIAHSDYCVGILKGQIDYLAPVVLMPGEDEMGSLAYNALGALKGELPLQVYRPE
;
A
#
# COMPACT_ATOMS: atom_id res chain seq x y z
N MET A 1 2.57 22.53 13.19
CA MET A 1 3.51 22.42 12.03
C MET A 1 2.70 22.26 10.76
N LYS A 2 3.09 22.99 9.71
CA LYS A 2 2.46 22.93 8.36
C LYS A 2 3.14 21.86 7.54
N ILE A 3 2.43 20.81 7.18
CA ILE A 3 2.97 19.70 6.39
C ILE A 3 2.23 19.62 5.06
N PHE A 4 2.96 19.75 3.96
CA PHE A 4 2.41 19.58 2.64
C PHE A 4 2.63 18.16 2.13
N VAL A 5 1.57 17.52 1.68
CA VAL A 5 1.55 16.11 1.28
C VAL A 5 1.24 15.99 -0.20
N ILE A 6 2.03 15.18 -0.92
CA ILE A 6 1.89 14.95 -2.36
C ILE A 6 1.78 13.45 -2.62
N ASN A 7 0.71 13.02 -3.28
CA ASN A 7 0.46 11.62 -3.63
C ASN A 7 0.09 11.46 -5.10
N PRO A 8 1.06 11.31 -6.00
CA PRO A 8 0.82 11.06 -7.41
C PRO A 8 0.42 9.60 -7.64
N GLY A 9 -0.75 9.38 -8.21
CA GLY A 9 -1.21 8.10 -8.74
C GLY A 9 -1.14 8.04 -10.27
N SER A 10 -1.39 6.88 -10.86
CA SER A 10 -1.31 6.68 -12.31
C SER A 10 -2.19 7.68 -13.08
N THR A 11 -3.42 7.87 -12.64
CA THR A 11 -4.43 8.74 -13.28
C THR A 11 -4.84 9.93 -12.40
N SER A 12 -4.10 10.20 -11.31
CA SER A 12 -4.47 11.29 -10.40
C SER A 12 -3.24 11.90 -9.74
N THR A 13 -3.38 13.13 -9.26
CA THR A 13 -2.44 13.73 -8.31
C THR A 13 -3.26 14.31 -7.17
N LYS A 14 -3.05 13.78 -5.96
CA LYS A 14 -3.71 14.25 -4.75
C LYS A 14 -2.70 15.03 -3.92
N ILE A 15 -3.14 16.14 -3.35
CA ILE A 15 -2.33 16.99 -2.46
C ILE A 15 -3.16 17.39 -1.25
N ALA A 16 -2.51 17.60 -0.13
CA ALA A 16 -3.18 18.09 1.08
C ALA A 16 -2.22 18.91 1.94
N LEU A 17 -2.80 19.87 2.67
CA LEU A 17 -2.12 20.62 3.71
C LEU A 17 -2.64 20.18 5.07
N PHE A 18 -1.71 19.85 5.95
CA PHE A 18 -2.00 19.50 7.34
C PHE A 18 -1.42 20.55 8.26
N ILE A 19 -2.15 20.84 9.35
CA ILE A 19 -1.62 21.52 10.52
C ILE A 19 -1.55 20.48 11.64
N ASP A 20 -0.32 20.07 11.97
CA ASP A 20 -0.06 18.88 12.77
C ASP A 20 -0.74 17.65 12.13
N GLU A 21 -1.64 16.96 12.82
CA GLU A 21 -2.34 15.80 12.28
C GLU A 21 -3.67 16.13 11.58
N LYS A 22 -4.09 17.42 11.57
CA LYS A 22 -5.40 17.80 11.03
C LYS A 22 -5.29 18.26 9.59
N PRO A 23 -6.00 17.61 8.64
CA PRO A 23 -6.11 18.12 7.29
C PRO A 23 -6.91 19.44 7.33
N VAL A 24 -6.30 20.51 6.80
CA VAL A 24 -6.93 21.83 6.70
C VAL A 24 -7.34 22.17 5.28
N TRP A 25 -6.73 21.53 4.31
CA TRP A 25 -7.07 21.66 2.90
C TRP A 25 -6.62 20.41 2.15
N ALA A 26 -7.39 20.04 1.13
CA ALA A 26 -7.04 18.98 0.22
C ALA A 26 -7.58 19.30 -1.17
N ALA A 27 -6.80 18.95 -2.17
CA ALA A 27 -7.18 19.07 -3.57
C ALA A 27 -6.57 17.91 -4.38
N GLY A 28 -7.04 17.77 -5.60
CA GLY A 28 -6.48 16.80 -6.52
C GLY A 28 -7.25 16.82 -7.83
N ALA A 29 -6.65 16.25 -8.85
CA ALA A 29 -7.32 16.00 -10.10
C ALA A 29 -7.14 14.58 -10.55
N HIS A 30 -8.09 14.18 -11.34
CA HIS A 30 -7.99 13.02 -12.21
C HIS A 30 -7.42 13.49 -13.55
N HIS A 31 -6.31 12.90 -13.97
CA HIS A 31 -5.73 13.13 -15.29
C HIS A 31 -6.40 12.17 -16.28
N THR A 32 -6.98 12.72 -17.32
CA THR A 32 -7.62 11.92 -18.37
C THR A 32 -6.56 11.21 -19.25
N ALA A 33 -6.99 10.23 -20.03
CA ALA A 33 -6.08 9.58 -20.98
C ALA A 33 -5.54 10.59 -22.01
N ASP A 34 -6.34 11.60 -22.37
CA ASP A 34 -5.94 12.66 -23.29
C ASP A 34 -4.88 13.58 -22.68
N ASP A 35 -5.02 13.96 -21.38
CA ASP A 35 -4.01 14.76 -20.68
C ASP A 35 -2.64 14.08 -20.63
N LEU A 36 -2.61 12.76 -20.60
CA LEU A 36 -1.39 11.96 -20.51
C LEU A 36 -0.93 11.41 -21.85
N SER A 37 -1.68 11.60 -22.94
CA SER A 37 -1.41 10.99 -24.25
C SER A 37 -0.14 11.50 -24.92
N GLU A 38 0.31 12.71 -24.59
CA GLU A 38 1.53 13.32 -25.14
C GLU A 38 2.82 12.75 -24.51
N PHE A 39 2.72 12.03 -23.36
CA PHE A 39 3.87 11.50 -22.66
C PHE A 39 4.09 10.02 -22.99
N HIS A 40 5.25 9.71 -23.54
CA HIS A 40 5.66 8.32 -23.83
C HIS A 40 6.18 7.60 -22.57
N HIS A 41 6.79 8.35 -21.65
CA HIS A 41 7.34 7.88 -20.39
C HIS A 41 6.80 8.66 -19.20
N VAL A 42 6.67 8.00 -18.05
CA VAL A 42 6.16 8.64 -16.84
C VAL A 42 7.04 9.80 -16.38
N ASN A 43 8.34 9.70 -16.56
CA ASN A 43 9.27 10.77 -16.18
C ASN A 43 9.02 12.08 -16.95
N GLU A 44 8.47 12.02 -18.15
CA GLU A 44 8.10 13.20 -18.94
C GLU A 44 6.94 13.98 -18.32
N GLN A 45 6.12 13.34 -17.46
CA GLN A 45 5.01 13.97 -16.76
C GLN A 45 5.47 14.84 -15.57
N TYR A 46 6.77 14.88 -15.26
CA TYR A 46 7.28 15.59 -14.08
C TYR A 46 6.87 17.07 -14.05
N ALA A 47 7.22 17.83 -15.10
CA ALA A 47 6.89 19.26 -15.19
C ALA A 47 5.38 19.49 -15.13
N TYR A 48 4.62 18.73 -15.92
CA TYR A 48 3.16 18.80 -15.97
C TYR A 48 2.53 18.61 -14.58
N ARG A 49 2.95 17.58 -13.84
CA ARG A 49 2.40 17.27 -12.51
C ARG A 49 2.85 18.28 -11.45
N LYS A 50 4.09 18.75 -11.52
CA LYS A 50 4.58 19.83 -10.65
C LYS A 50 3.81 21.11 -10.85
N ASP A 51 3.70 21.58 -12.09
CA ASP A 51 2.98 22.81 -12.42
C ASP A 51 1.50 22.73 -12.03
N PHE A 52 0.91 21.54 -12.16
CA PHE A 52 -0.43 21.28 -11.66
C PHE A 52 -0.53 21.46 -10.14
N VAL A 53 0.42 20.94 -9.36
CA VAL A 53 0.46 21.13 -7.90
C VAL A 53 0.61 22.59 -7.53
N LEU A 54 1.55 23.31 -8.15
CA LEU A 54 1.78 24.75 -7.89
C LEU A 54 0.56 25.61 -8.26
N ARG A 55 -0.11 25.28 -9.36
CA ARG A 55 -1.34 25.96 -9.77
C ARG A 55 -2.45 25.80 -8.73
N LEU A 56 -2.69 24.58 -8.21
CA LEU A 56 -3.70 24.33 -7.19
C LEU A 56 -3.42 25.09 -5.89
N LEU A 57 -2.14 25.21 -5.51
CA LEU A 57 -1.75 26.02 -4.34
C LEU A 57 -2.03 27.50 -4.58
N ALA A 58 -1.70 28.02 -5.76
CA ALA A 58 -1.96 29.41 -6.13
C ALA A 58 -3.47 29.73 -6.21
N GLU A 59 -4.28 28.84 -6.79
CA GLU A 59 -5.74 28.98 -6.87
C GLU A 59 -6.41 29.00 -5.47
N ALA A 60 -5.78 28.35 -4.50
CA ALA A 60 -6.25 28.29 -3.11
C ALA A 60 -5.63 29.40 -2.20
N ASP A 61 -4.84 30.31 -2.77
CA ASP A 61 -4.09 31.33 -2.01
C ASP A 61 -3.22 30.72 -0.88
N ILE A 62 -2.67 29.52 -1.10
CA ILE A 62 -1.78 28.85 -0.15
C ILE A 62 -0.34 29.22 -0.45
N PRO A 63 0.36 29.97 0.43
CA PRO A 63 1.75 30.32 0.22
C PRO A 63 2.67 29.11 0.39
N LEU A 64 3.80 29.13 -0.31
CA LEU A 64 4.89 28.15 -0.14
C LEU A 64 5.66 28.42 1.17
N ASP A 65 5.02 28.12 2.29
CA ASP A 65 5.50 28.33 3.66
C ASP A 65 5.16 27.09 4.49
N PHE A 66 5.90 26.02 4.26
CA PHE A 66 5.71 24.71 4.90
C PHE A 66 6.88 24.40 5.84
N ASP A 67 6.60 23.67 6.93
CA ASP A 67 7.63 23.14 7.83
C ASP A 67 8.26 21.86 7.27
N ALA A 68 7.52 21.11 6.44
CA ALA A 68 8.00 19.98 5.67
C ALA A 68 7.11 19.69 4.46
N VAL A 69 7.71 19.07 3.43
CA VAL A 69 7.00 18.45 2.31
C VAL A 69 7.22 16.95 2.36
N ILE A 70 6.17 16.16 2.22
CA ILE A 70 6.26 14.70 2.15
C ILE A 70 5.52 14.17 0.94
N ALA A 71 6.11 13.18 0.28
CA ALA A 71 5.45 12.49 -0.82
C ALA A 71 5.36 10.98 -0.60
N ARG A 72 4.44 10.35 -1.33
CA ARG A 72 4.46 8.90 -1.50
C ARG A 72 5.80 8.48 -2.09
N GLY A 73 6.45 7.50 -1.48
CA GLY A 73 7.67 6.90 -2.02
C GLY A 73 7.37 6.16 -3.31
N GLY A 74 8.28 6.23 -4.27
CA GLY A 74 8.18 5.52 -5.53
C GLY A 74 8.77 4.10 -5.47
N LEU A 75 8.93 3.50 -6.64
CA LEU A 75 9.49 2.16 -6.83
C LEU A 75 11.02 2.19 -6.77
N LEU A 76 11.53 2.46 -5.60
CA LEU A 76 12.95 2.42 -5.24
C LEU A 76 13.49 0.98 -5.25
N LYS A 77 14.77 0.81 -4.96
CA LYS A 77 15.31 -0.50 -4.56
C LYS A 77 14.73 -0.90 -3.20
N PRO A 78 14.65 -2.21 -2.90
CA PRO A 78 14.18 -2.69 -1.60
C PRO A 78 14.86 -1.96 -0.44
N THR A 79 14.08 -1.54 0.55
CA THR A 79 14.57 -0.73 1.67
C THR A 79 13.74 -1.04 2.93
N PRO A 80 14.31 -0.91 4.14
CA PRO A 80 13.53 -0.99 5.38
C PRO A 80 12.39 0.03 5.44
N GLY A 81 11.39 -0.21 6.26
CA GLY A 81 10.34 0.77 6.54
C GLY A 81 10.87 1.94 7.37
N GLY A 82 10.25 3.11 7.22
CA GLY A 82 10.61 4.32 7.96
C GLY A 82 10.43 5.60 7.15
N VAL A 83 10.85 6.71 7.76
CA VAL A 83 10.87 8.03 7.12
C VAL A 83 12.25 8.31 6.57
N TYR A 84 12.32 8.71 5.31
CA TYR A 84 13.57 9.00 4.61
C TYR A 84 13.63 10.45 4.17
N GLY A 85 14.75 11.12 4.44
CA GLY A 85 15.07 12.36 3.77
C GLY A 85 15.35 12.12 2.28
N ILE A 86 14.78 12.93 1.41
CA ILE A 86 15.02 12.81 -0.03
C ILE A 86 16.45 13.23 -0.32
N ASN A 87 17.22 12.39 -1.01
CA ASN A 87 18.61 12.65 -1.41
C ASN A 87 18.82 12.41 -2.91
N GLU A 88 19.98 12.79 -3.43
CA GLU A 88 20.31 12.67 -4.85
C GLU A 88 20.29 11.23 -5.35
N GLN A 89 20.75 10.26 -4.51
CA GLN A 89 20.72 8.86 -4.87
C GLN A 89 19.27 8.34 -5.04
N MET A 90 18.37 8.75 -4.16
CA MET A 90 16.95 8.41 -4.25
C MET A 90 16.35 8.95 -5.55
N LYS A 91 16.60 10.22 -5.87
CA LYS A 91 16.10 10.84 -7.11
C LYS A 91 16.63 10.15 -8.35
N HIS A 92 17.93 9.82 -8.35
CA HIS A 92 18.54 9.07 -9.45
C HIS A 92 17.88 7.70 -9.63
N ASP A 93 17.66 6.94 -8.55
CA ASP A 93 17.08 5.60 -8.62
C ASP A 93 15.60 5.64 -9.05
N LEU A 94 14.83 6.66 -8.65
CA LEU A 94 13.45 6.86 -9.08
C LEU A 94 13.33 7.17 -10.58
N LEU A 95 14.24 7.99 -11.10
CA LEU A 95 14.28 8.32 -12.52
C LEU A 95 14.70 7.13 -13.39
N ASN A 96 15.46 6.19 -12.84
CA ASN A 96 15.96 5.00 -13.52
C ASN A 96 15.28 3.70 -13.04
N ALA A 97 14.11 3.81 -12.40
CA ALA A 97 13.40 2.65 -11.86
C ALA A 97 12.99 1.68 -12.99
N ARG A 98 13.10 0.36 -12.72
CA ARG A 98 12.72 -0.70 -13.68
C ARG A 98 11.25 -0.64 -14.10
N MET A 99 10.40 -0.12 -13.24
CA MET A 99 8.97 0.05 -13.49
C MET A 99 8.63 1.53 -13.41
N GLU A 100 8.02 2.03 -14.46
CA GLU A 100 7.50 3.38 -14.52
C GLU A 100 6.16 3.46 -13.79
N HIS A 101 6.09 4.32 -12.79
CA HIS A 101 4.84 4.63 -12.09
C HIS A 101 4.85 6.09 -11.62
N ALA A 102 3.71 6.73 -11.63
CA ALA A 102 3.60 8.14 -11.27
C ALA A 102 4.09 8.46 -9.84
N CYS A 103 4.00 7.49 -8.90
CA CYS A 103 4.55 7.67 -7.56
C CYS A 103 6.07 7.94 -7.55
N ASN A 104 6.80 7.54 -8.59
CA ASN A 104 8.24 7.84 -8.72
C ASN A 104 8.52 9.35 -8.80
N LEU A 105 7.54 10.13 -9.28
CA LEU A 105 7.66 11.58 -9.40
C LEU A 105 7.41 12.32 -8.08
N GLY A 106 6.76 11.65 -7.11
CA GLY A 106 6.38 12.27 -5.85
C GLY A 106 7.56 12.88 -5.09
N ALA A 107 8.63 12.10 -4.90
CA ALA A 107 9.83 12.56 -4.22
C ALA A 107 10.52 13.71 -4.97
N LEU A 108 10.54 13.68 -6.31
CA LEU A 108 11.14 14.73 -7.12
C LEU A 108 10.39 16.06 -6.96
N ILE A 109 9.06 16.02 -7.02
CA ILE A 109 8.20 17.19 -6.84
C ILE A 109 8.31 17.73 -5.41
N ALA A 110 8.32 16.83 -4.41
CA ALA A 110 8.46 17.21 -3.01
C ALA A 110 9.79 17.90 -2.72
N ASP A 111 10.91 17.39 -3.26
CA ASP A 111 12.23 17.98 -3.09
C ASP A 111 12.31 19.40 -3.68
N GLU A 112 11.73 19.62 -4.86
CA GLU A 112 11.74 20.95 -5.49
C GLU A 112 10.91 21.96 -4.70
N ILE A 113 9.67 21.61 -4.31
CA ILE A 113 8.82 22.50 -3.51
C ILE A 113 9.46 22.76 -2.13
N ALA A 114 10.05 21.75 -1.50
CA ALA A 114 10.71 21.92 -0.20
C ALA A 114 11.92 22.84 -0.28
N ARG A 115 12.66 22.83 -1.38
CA ARG A 115 13.77 23.79 -1.61
C ARG A 115 13.28 25.22 -1.71
N GLU A 116 12.16 25.47 -2.37
CA GLU A 116 11.56 26.80 -2.45
C GLU A 116 11.06 27.29 -1.07
N CYS A 117 10.56 26.36 -0.25
CA CYS A 117 10.12 26.64 1.12
C CYS A 117 11.26 26.66 2.15
N HIS A 118 12.48 26.32 1.79
CA HIS A 118 13.62 26.14 2.70
C HIS A 118 13.34 25.16 3.85
N CYS A 119 12.59 24.09 3.58
CA CYS A 119 12.20 23.07 4.54
C CYS A 119 12.65 21.66 4.11
N PRO A 120 12.63 20.66 5.00
CA PRO A 120 12.97 19.30 4.64
C PRO A 120 11.92 18.63 3.74
N ALA A 121 12.39 17.72 2.87
CA ALA A 121 11.57 16.86 2.03
C ALA A 121 11.71 15.39 2.44
N TYR A 122 10.58 14.69 2.53
CA TYR A 122 10.52 13.30 2.99
C TYR A 122 9.74 12.38 2.05
N ILE A 123 10.02 11.08 2.17
CA ILE A 123 9.10 10.00 1.85
C ILE A 123 8.94 9.10 3.08
N ALA A 124 7.88 8.30 3.13
CA ALA A 124 7.68 7.33 4.21
C ALA A 124 7.15 5.99 3.71
N ASP A 125 7.65 4.91 4.31
CA ASP A 125 7.20 3.53 4.10
C ASP A 125 6.83 3.23 2.64
N PRO A 126 7.78 3.33 1.67
CA PRO A 126 7.49 3.13 0.25
C PRO A 126 6.99 1.70 -0.02
N GLU A 127 6.33 1.48 -1.16
CA GLU A 127 5.76 0.18 -1.55
C GLU A 127 6.80 -0.94 -1.66
N VAL A 128 8.06 -0.57 -1.76
CA VAL A 128 9.22 -1.45 -1.84
C VAL A 128 9.85 -1.77 -0.48
N VAL A 129 9.14 -1.47 0.62
CA VAL A 129 9.60 -1.88 1.95
C VAL A 129 9.81 -3.39 1.98
N ASP A 130 11.04 -3.79 2.30
CA ASP A 130 11.43 -5.18 2.37
C ASP A 130 12.19 -5.47 3.66
N GLU A 131 11.48 -6.11 4.59
CA GLU A 131 11.98 -6.52 5.90
C GLU A 131 11.82 -8.02 6.12
N LEU A 132 11.55 -8.78 5.03
CA LEU A 132 11.34 -10.22 5.10
C LEU A 132 12.53 -10.91 5.77
N GLN A 133 12.22 -11.80 6.72
CA GLN A 133 13.24 -12.68 7.28
C GLN A 133 13.77 -13.66 6.23
N PRO A 134 15.01 -14.15 6.34
CA PRO A 134 15.61 -15.00 5.31
C PRO A 134 14.76 -16.22 4.93
N ALA A 135 14.14 -16.88 5.90
CA ALA A 135 13.28 -18.04 5.65
C ALA A 135 12.00 -17.69 4.85
N ALA A 136 11.52 -16.45 4.95
CA ALA A 136 10.35 -15.99 4.22
C ALA A 136 10.63 -15.71 2.74
N ARG A 137 11.90 -15.61 2.33
CA ARG A 137 12.29 -15.33 0.93
C ARG A 137 12.35 -16.57 0.06
N LEU A 138 12.70 -17.70 0.66
CA LEU A 138 12.96 -18.93 -0.09
C LEU A 138 11.67 -19.59 -0.57
N THR A 139 11.71 -20.08 -1.80
CA THR A 139 10.69 -20.98 -2.33
C THR A 139 11.28 -22.37 -2.54
N GLY A 140 10.48 -23.33 -2.98
CA GLY A 140 10.95 -24.66 -3.36
C GLY A 140 11.75 -24.71 -4.67
N ILE A 141 11.88 -23.59 -5.38
CA ILE A 141 12.61 -23.46 -6.67
C ILE A 141 13.66 -22.35 -6.48
N PRO A 142 14.96 -22.68 -6.57
CA PRO A 142 16.05 -21.73 -6.30
C PRO A 142 16.04 -20.46 -7.19
N GLU A 143 15.51 -20.56 -8.41
CA GLU A 143 15.41 -19.45 -9.36
C GLU A 143 14.26 -18.49 -9.05
N ILE A 144 13.39 -18.84 -8.08
CA ILE A 144 12.23 -18.04 -7.69
C ILE A 144 12.35 -17.64 -6.23
N GLU A 145 12.52 -16.35 -5.99
CA GLU A 145 12.54 -15.76 -4.66
C GLU A 145 11.26 -14.95 -4.42
N ARG A 146 10.76 -14.96 -3.18
CA ARG A 146 9.63 -14.11 -2.78
C ARG A 146 10.09 -12.66 -2.64
N ILE A 147 9.27 -11.75 -3.12
CA ILE A 147 9.52 -10.30 -3.11
C ILE A 147 8.44 -9.62 -2.26
N SER A 148 8.88 -8.74 -1.38
CA SER A 148 7.98 -7.94 -0.56
C SER A 148 7.34 -6.83 -1.40
N ILE A 149 6.04 -6.93 -1.66
CA ILE A 149 5.21 -5.88 -2.26
C ILE A 149 3.87 -5.87 -1.55
N PHE A 150 3.63 -4.85 -0.73
CA PHE A 150 2.42 -4.77 0.07
C PHE A 150 2.04 -3.31 0.37
N HIS A 151 0.92 -3.09 1.04
CA HIS A 151 0.44 -1.77 1.42
C HIS A 151 1.22 -1.23 2.64
N ALA A 152 2.53 -1.03 2.49
CA ALA A 152 3.46 -0.73 3.57
C ALA A 152 3.05 0.53 4.35
N LEU A 153 2.79 1.64 3.66
CA LEU A 153 2.43 2.91 4.26
C LEU A 153 1.21 2.77 5.18
N ASN A 154 0.11 2.20 4.68
CA ASN A 154 -1.10 2.00 5.48
C ASN A 154 -0.87 1.01 6.62
N SER A 155 -0.26 -0.14 6.35
CA SER A 155 -0.05 -1.20 7.34
C SER A 155 0.81 -0.73 8.52
N LYS A 156 1.90 -0.02 8.25
CA LYS A 156 2.75 0.55 9.31
C LYS A 156 2.09 1.73 10.03
N ALA A 157 1.35 2.58 9.32
CA ALA A 157 0.65 3.70 9.94
C ALA A 157 -0.44 3.23 10.91
N VAL A 158 -1.28 2.26 10.53
CA VAL A 158 -2.31 1.72 11.44
C VAL A 158 -1.67 0.98 12.62
N SER A 159 -0.52 0.32 12.42
CA SER A 159 0.23 -0.33 13.51
C SER A 159 0.75 0.69 14.53
N ARG A 160 1.33 1.82 14.07
CA ARG A 160 1.78 2.92 14.95
C ARG A 160 0.60 3.59 15.66
N LYS A 161 -0.50 3.88 14.95
CA LYS A 161 -1.72 4.45 15.54
C LYS A 161 -2.33 3.52 16.59
N TYR A 162 -2.39 2.22 16.33
CA TYR A 162 -2.85 1.24 17.31
C TYR A 162 -1.95 1.22 18.55
N ALA A 163 -0.63 1.13 18.38
CA ALA A 163 0.32 1.12 19.47
C ALA A 163 0.16 2.37 20.35
N ALA A 164 0.09 3.57 19.76
CA ALA A 164 -0.13 4.82 20.47
C ALA A 164 -1.46 4.83 21.26
N SER A 165 -2.54 4.26 20.68
CA SER A 165 -3.86 4.19 21.32
C SER A 165 -3.89 3.36 22.61
N ILE A 166 -2.93 2.45 22.77
CA ILE A 166 -2.77 1.60 23.97
C ILE A 166 -1.55 1.99 24.82
N GLY A 167 -0.93 3.17 24.56
CA GLY A 167 0.21 3.69 25.30
C GLY A 167 1.51 2.91 25.10
N LYS A 168 1.70 2.26 23.94
CA LYS A 168 2.89 1.51 23.57
C LYS A 168 3.55 2.07 22.32
N HIS A 169 4.78 1.64 22.04
CA HIS A 169 5.45 1.85 20.76
C HIS A 169 5.22 0.65 19.85
N TYR A 170 5.22 0.87 18.54
CA TYR A 170 5.02 -0.17 17.53
C TYR A 170 6.10 -1.26 17.62
N GLU A 171 7.31 -0.88 18.00
CA GLU A 171 8.48 -1.74 18.21
C GLU A 171 8.34 -2.67 19.42
N GLU A 172 7.31 -2.49 20.25
CA GLU A 172 7.01 -3.37 21.39
C GLU A 172 6.00 -4.46 21.05
N LEU A 173 5.35 -4.37 19.87
CA LEU A 173 4.20 -5.21 19.52
C LEU A 173 4.52 -6.23 18.42
N ASN A 174 3.82 -7.34 18.49
CA ASN A 174 3.68 -8.30 17.40
C ASN A 174 2.24 -8.22 16.87
N LEU A 175 2.06 -7.86 15.61
CA LEU A 175 0.76 -7.64 15.01
C LEU A 175 0.60 -8.47 13.73
N ILE A 176 -0.63 -8.89 13.45
CA ILE A 176 -1.02 -9.33 12.12
C ILE A 176 -1.82 -8.18 11.52
N VAL A 177 -1.36 -7.62 10.39
CA VAL A 177 -2.09 -6.55 9.72
C VAL A 177 -2.68 -7.08 8.43
N VAL A 178 -3.99 -6.96 8.31
CA VAL A 178 -4.77 -7.41 7.16
C VAL A 178 -5.31 -6.17 6.46
N HIS A 179 -4.66 -5.77 5.38
CA HIS A 179 -5.15 -4.70 4.50
C HIS A 179 -6.09 -5.29 3.46
N LEU A 180 -7.32 -4.83 3.44
CA LEU A 180 -8.43 -5.31 2.62
C LEU A 180 -8.83 -4.22 1.63
N GLY A 181 -8.30 -4.28 0.41
CA GLY A 181 -8.56 -3.34 -0.67
C GLY A 181 -8.72 -4.03 -2.03
N GLY A 182 -8.52 -3.32 -3.12
CA GLY A 182 -8.45 -3.90 -4.48
C GLY A 182 -7.38 -4.99 -4.60
N GLY A 183 -6.28 -4.84 -3.84
CA GLY A 183 -5.36 -5.90 -3.45
C GLY A 183 -5.48 -6.20 -1.96
N ILE A 184 -5.07 -7.39 -1.55
CA ILE A 184 -5.07 -7.80 -0.15
C ILE A 184 -3.65 -8.16 0.27
N SER A 185 -3.18 -7.58 1.38
CA SER A 185 -1.93 -7.97 2.01
C SER A 185 -2.15 -8.36 3.47
N VAL A 186 -1.55 -9.46 3.88
CA VAL A 186 -1.58 -9.97 5.26
C VAL A 186 -0.14 -10.11 5.72
N GLY A 187 0.28 -9.27 6.65
CA GLY A 187 1.65 -9.18 7.11
C GLY A 187 1.82 -9.56 8.57
N ALA A 188 2.92 -10.26 8.86
CA ALA A 188 3.41 -10.53 10.20
C ALA A 188 4.37 -9.40 10.63
N HIS A 189 3.90 -8.53 11.50
CA HIS A 189 4.68 -7.44 12.05
C HIS A 189 5.29 -7.86 13.39
N CYS A 190 6.60 -7.94 13.44
CA CYS A 190 7.36 -8.32 14.64
C CYS A 190 8.23 -7.15 15.10
N LYS A 191 7.88 -6.54 16.21
CA LYS A 191 8.68 -5.47 16.83
C LYS A 191 9.08 -4.37 15.84
N GLY A 192 8.07 -3.81 15.16
CA GLY A 192 8.24 -2.70 14.22
C GLY A 192 8.62 -3.11 12.79
N ARG A 193 8.91 -4.39 12.52
CA ARG A 193 9.33 -4.92 11.21
C ARG A 193 8.31 -5.89 10.63
N VAL A 194 8.13 -5.83 9.31
CA VAL A 194 7.26 -6.78 8.57
C VAL A 194 8.10 -7.97 8.11
N ILE A 195 8.18 -9.01 8.95
CA ILE A 195 9.09 -10.15 8.76
C ILE A 195 8.58 -11.20 7.77
N ASP A 196 7.28 -11.16 7.45
CA ASP A 196 6.65 -11.96 6.39
C ASP A 196 5.38 -11.25 5.93
N VAL A 197 5.13 -11.26 4.63
CA VAL A 197 3.92 -10.73 3.99
C VAL A 197 3.77 -11.35 2.62
N ASN A 198 2.54 -11.58 2.16
CA ASN A 198 2.31 -12.00 0.79
C ASN A 198 2.57 -10.84 -0.20
N ASN A 199 3.05 -11.19 -1.39
CA ASN A 199 3.11 -10.25 -2.50
C ASN A 199 1.68 -9.95 -2.96
N ALA A 200 1.16 -8.79 -2.55
CA ALA A 200 -0.22 -8.39 -2.81
C ALA A 200 -0.51 -8.05 -4.28
N LEU A 201 0.49 -8.10 -5.17
CA LEU A 201 0.37 -7.71 -6.57
C LEU A 201 0.45 -8.90 -7.54
N ASN A 202 1.35 -9.86 -7.29
CA ASN A 202 1.80 -10.80 -8.32
C ASN A 202 1.43 -12.28 -8.04
N GLY A 203 0.22 -12.55 -7.58
CA GLY A 203 -0.30 -13.93 -7.49
C GLY A 203 0.18 -14.70 -6.27
N GLU A 204 0.28 -14.05 -5.12
CA GLU A 204 0.62 -14.66 -3.83
C GLU A 204 -0.42 -14.27 -2.76
N GLY A 205 -0.64 -15.13 -1.80
CA GLY A 205 -1.59 -14.91 -0.70
C GLY A 205 -3.06 -15.03 -1.11
N PRO A 206 -3.96 -14.34 -0.42
CA PRO A 206 -5.38 -14.36 -0.71
C PRO A 206 -5.70 -13.81 -2.10
N PHE A 207 -6.70 -14.34 -2.79
CA PHE A 207 -7.24 -13.61 -3.92
C PHE A 207 -8.05 -12.40 -3.43
N SER A 208 -8.16 -11.39 -4.29
CA SER A 208 -8.74 -10.09 -3.94
C SER A 208 -9.78 -9.67 -4.98
N PRO A 209 -10.39 -8.50 -4.90
CA PRO A 209 -11.30 -8.00 -5.93
C PRO A 209 -10.75 -8.09 -7.37
N GLU A 210 -9.45 -7.85 -7.57
CA GLU A 210 -8.87 -7.78 -8.92
C GLU A 210 -7.67 -8.72 -9.15
N ARG A 211 -7.27 -9.52 -8.14
CA ARG A 211 -6.04 -10.32 -8.18
C ARG A 211 -6.34 -11.79 -7.87
N ALA A 212 -5.67 -12.67 -8.58
CA ALA A 212 -5.93 -14.11 -8.50
C ALA A 212 -5.44 -14.77 -7.19
N GLY A 213 -4.49 -14.13 -6.47
CA GLY A 213 -3.86 -14.74 -5.30
C GLY A 213 -3.04 -15.98 -5.64
N THR A 214 -2.80 -16.83 -4.66
CA THR A 214 -2.11 -18.10 -4.83
C THR A 214 -2.94 -19.09 -5.64
N ILE A 215 -2.35 -19.61 -6.73
CA ILE A 215 -2.97 -20.61 -7.62
C ILE A 215 -2.12 -21.89 -7.58
N PRO A 216 -2.70 -23.08 -7.82
CA PRO A 216 -1.94 -24.29 -8.02
C PRO A 216 -0.95 -24.13 -9.18
N ALA A 217 0.35 -24.25 -8.87
CA ALA A 217 1.43 -23.93 -9.82
C ALA A 217 1.42 -24.82 -11.06
N ASP A 218 1.08 -26.11 -10.89
CA ASP A 218 0.99 -27.08 -11.97
C ASP A 218 -0.05 -26.66 -13.01
N GLN A 219 -1.27 -26.36 -12.58
CA GLN A 219 -2.35 -25.91 -13.45
C GLN A 219 -2.03 -24.57 -14.13
N LEU A 220 -1.35 -23.65 -13.43
CA LEU A 220 -0.89 -22.42 -14.04
C LEU A 220 0.14 -22.66 -15.14
N ALA A 221 1.10 -23.59 -14.92
CA ALA A 221 2.07 -23.97 -15.91
C ALA A 221 1.40 -24.57 -17.15
N GLU A 222 0.47 -25.52 -16.99
CA GLU A 222 -0.34 -26.06 -18.08
C GLU A 222 -1.07 -24.97 -18.87
N LEU A 223 -1.68 -24.00 -18.16
CA LEU A 223 -2.37 -22.88 -18.80
C LEU A 223 -1.40 -22.01 -19.61
N CYS A 224 -0.20 -21.71 -19.07
CA CYS A 224 0.81 -20.91 -19.75
C CYS A 224 1.31 -21.57 -21.04
N PHE A 225 1.46 -22.90 -21.06
CA PHE A 225 1.94 -23.64 -22.21
C PHE A 225 0.82 -24.21 -23.11
N SER A 226 -0.44 -23.94 -22.81
CA SER A 226 -1.60 -24.39 -23.58
C SER A 226 -1.72 -23.76 -24.98
N GLY A 227 -0.98 -22.70 -25.27
CA GLY A 227 -1.13 -21.89 -26.48
C GLY A 227 -2.39 -21.00 -26.53
N LYS A 228 -3.26 -21.05 -25.51
CA LYS A 228 -4.51 -20.27 -25.47
C LYS A 228 -4.28 -18.80 -25.11
N TYR A 229 -3.23 -18.49 -24.37
CA TYR A 229 -2.99 -17.17 -23.82
C TYR A 229 -1.54 -16.73 -24.03
N THR A 230 -1.37 -15.43 -24.28
CA THR A 230 -0.06 -14.79 -24.28
C THR A 230 0.40 -14.48 -22.84
N LEU A 231 1.70 -14.29 -22.62
CA LEU A 231 2.24 -13.86 -21.33
C LEU A 231 1.53 -12.60 -20.79
N LYS A 232 1.22 -11.63 -21.66
CA LYS A 232 0.51 -10.40 -21.28
C LYS A 232 -0.91 -10.69 -20.76
N GLN A 233 -1.60 -11.66 -21.37
CA GLN A 233 -2.93 -12.08 -20.93
C GLN A 233 -2.87 -12.82 -19.59
N ILE A 234 -1.91 -13.75 -19.42
CA ILE A 234 -1.70 -14.45 -18.14
C ILE A 234 -1.40 -13.43 -17.03
N LYS A 235 -0.47 -12.48 -17.25
CA LYS A 235 -0.19 -11.44 -16.25
C LYS A 235 -1.42 -10.60 -15.88
N LYS A 236 -2.31 -10.31 -16.86
CA LYS A 236 -3.58 -9.63 -16.58
C LYS A 236 -4.57 -10.50 -15.78
N MET A 237 -4.57 -11.82 -15.99
CA MET A 237 -5.39 -12.74 -15.18
C MET A 237 -4.90 -12.79 -13.72
N LEU A 238 -3.59 -12.70 -13.51
CA LEU A 238 -3.01 -12.65 -12.17
C LEU A 238 -3.30 -11.31 -11.47
N ASN A 239 -3.23 -10.19 -12.21
CA ASN A 239 -3.38 -8.84 -11.66
C ASN A 239 -4.22 -7.95 -12.60
N GLY A 240 -5.39 -7.51 -12.10
CA GLY A 240 -6.34 -6.61 -12.75
C GLY A 240 -7.57 -7.30 -13.34
N LYS A 241 -7.53 -8.59 -13.65
CA LYS A 241 -8.67 -9.38 -14.15
C LYS A 241 -8.86 -10.71 -13.40
N GLY A 242 -8.22 -10.87 -12.26
CA GLY A 242 -8.39 -12.01 -11.35
C GLY A 242 -9.44 -11.76 -10.28
N GLY A 243 -9.51 -12.65 -9.32
CA GLY A 243 -10.32 -12.51 -8.11
C GLY A 243 -11.82 -12.37 -8.37
N LEU A 244 -12.48 -11.46 -7.62
CA LEU A 244 -13.93 -11.23 -7.77
C LEU A 244 -14.28 -10.79 -9.19
N THR A 245 -13.44 -9.97 -9.82
CA THR A 245 -13.62 -9.55 -11.22
C THR A 245 -13.73 -10.75 -12.18
N ALA A 246 -12.89 -11.76 -12.00
CA ALA A 246 -12.92 -12.95 -12.86
C ALA A 246 -14.18 -13.80 -12.65
N HIS A 247 -14.63 -13.93 -11.40
CA HIS A 247 -15.76 -14.78 -11.05
C HIS A 247 -17.12 -14.09 -11.22
N LEU A 248 -17.20 -12.79 -10.94
CA LEU A 248 -18.46 -12.05 -10.83
C LEU A 248 -18.64 -10.96 -11.89
N GLY A 249 -17.59 -10.68 -12.69
CA GLY A 249 -17.59 -9.60 -13.68
C GLY A 249 -17.52 -8.19 -13.08
N MET A 250 -17.33 -8.07 -11.76
CA MET A 250 -17.24 -6.79 -11.04
C MET A 250 -16.28 -6.88 -9.85
N ASN A 251 -15.79 -5.71 -9.43
CA ASN A 251 -14.88 -5.54 -8.28
C ASN A 251 -15.46 -4.63 -7.18
N ASP A 252 -16.70 -4.14 -7.36
CA ASP A 252 -17.41 -3.34 -6.36
C ASP A 252 -17.84 -4.19 -5.17
N VAL A 253 -16.97 -4.24 -4.15
CA VAL A 253 -17.22 -5.06 -2.95
C VAL A 253 -18.42 -4.58 -2.16
N VAL A 254 -18.80 -3.30 -2.22
CA VAL A 254 -20.01 -2.80 -1.53
C VAL A 254 -21.26 -3.49 -2.10
N THR A 255 -21.41 -3.50 -3.41
CA THR A 255 -22.49 -4.19 -4.09
C THR A 255 -22.43 -5.71 -3.87
N ILE A 256 -21.24 -6.31 -3.97
CA ILE A 256 -21.05 -7.76 -3.78
C ILE A 256 -21.43 -8.18 -2.35
N ALA A 257 -20.97 -7.44 -1.33
CA ALA A 257 -21.24 -7.74 0.08
C ALA A 257 -22.72 -7.60 0.42
N ARG A 258 -23.40 -6.59 -0.15
CA ARG A 258 -24.86 -6.46 -0.01
C ARG A 258 -25.58 -7.69 -0.56
N LYS A 259 -25.30 -8.09 -1.79
CA LYS A 259 -25.88 -9.28 -2.42
C LYS A 259 -25.58 -10.57 -1.65
N ALA A 260 -24.33 -10.70 -1.17
CA ALA A 260 -23.93 -11.83 -0.35
C ALA A 260 -24.72 -11.89 0.98
N SER A 261 -24.96 -10.75 1.63
CA SER A 261 -25.75 -10.68 2.86
C SER A 261 -27.23 -11.03 2.65
N GLU A 262 -27.75 -10.83 1.44
CA GLU A 262 -29.09 -11.23 1.01
C GLU A 262 -29.14 -12.72 0.60
N GLY A 263 -28.01 -13.42 0.62
CA GLY A 263 -27.90 -14.84 0.25
C GLY A 263 -27.83 -15.10 -1.26
N GLU A 264 -27.60 -14.08 -2.09
CA GLU A 264 -27.53 -14.23 -3.54
C GLU A 264 -26.27 -15.00 -3.98
N GLU A 265 -26.45 -16.09 -4.73
CA GLU A 265 -25.37 -16.78 -5.42
C GLU A 265 -25.20 -16.22 -6.85
N PRO A 266 -23.94 -16.20 -7.41
CA PRO A 266 -22.69 -16.70 -6.82
C PRO A 266 -21.96 -15.70 -5.91
N TYR A 267 -22.53 -14.52 -5.63
CA TYR A 267 -21.87 -13.44 -4.89
C TYR A 267 -21.42 -13.88 -3.50
N LYS A 268 -22.33 -14.57 -2.78
CA LYS A 268 -22.03 -15.07 -1.44
C LYS A 268 -20.89 -16.08 -1.45
N GLY A 269 -21.00 -17.13 -2.26
CA GLY A 269 -20.00 -18.19 -2.30
C GLY A 269 -18.61 -17.69 -2.69
N VAL A 270 -18.51 -16.77 -3.67
CA VAL A 270 -17.22 -16.24 -4.12
C VAL A 270 -16.62 -15.27 -3.10
N LEU A 271 -17.44 -14.38 -2.49
CA LEU A 271 -16.95 -13.46 -1.46
C LEU A 271 -16.50 -14.23 -0.21
N ASP A 272 -17.29 -15.20 0.25
CA ASP A 272 -16.92 -16.03 1.42
C ASP A 272 -15.63 -16.81 1.16
N ALA A 273 -15.42 -17.32 -0.07
CA ALA A 273 -14.17 -17.97 -0.46
C ALA A 273 -12.98 -17.01 -0.42
N MET A 274 -13.14 -15.75 -0.85
CA MET A 274 -12.11 -14.72 -0.73
C MET A 274 -11.72 -14.51 0.75
N LEU A 275 -12.72 -14.29 1.60
CA LEU A 275 -12.53 -14.06 3.03
C LEU A 275 -11.90 -15.28 3.73
N TYR A 276 -12.28 -16.49 3.33
CA TYR A 276 -11.65 -17.72 3.80
C TYR A 276 -10.15 -17.77 3.49
N THR A 277 -9.73 -17.37 2.28
CA THR A 277 -8.30 -17.32 1.94
C THR A 277 -7.56 -16.26 2.75
N VAL A 278 -8.20 -15.15 3.10
CA VAL A 278 -7.64 -14.11 4.00
C VAL A 278 -7.45 -14.70 5.40
N ALA A 279 -8.43 -15.38 5.94
CA ALA A 279 -8.35 -16.01 7.26
C ALA A 279 -7.22 -17.06 7.33
N LYS A 280 -7.07 -17.89 6.29
CA LYS A 280 -5.95 -18.84 6.17
C LYS A 280 -4.60 -18.13 6.21
N GLN A 281 -4.46 -17.01 5.49
CA GLN A 281 -3.22 -16.25 5.47
C GLN A 281 -2.94 -15.61 6.84
N ALA A 282 -3.95 -15.11 7.55
CA ALA A 282 -3.80 -14.65 8.94
C ALA A 282 -3.31 -15.77 9.86
N GLY A 283 -3.83 -16.99 9.70
CA GLY A 283 -3.35 -18.19 10.41
C GLY A 283 -1.88 -18.51 10.11
N ALA A 284 -1.44 -18.36 8.85
CA ALA A 284 -0.03 -18.51 8.48
C ALA A 284 0.86 -17.46 9.18
N MET A 285 0.42 -16.21 9.23
CA MET A 285 1.15 -15.12 9.93
C MET A 285 1.17 -15.33 11.45
N TYR A 286 0.12 -15.94 12.01
CA TYR A 286 0.10 -16.33 13.42
C TYR A 286 1.21 -17.34 13.75
N VAL A 287 1.40 -18.35 12.89
CA VAL A 287 2.49 -19.32 13.03
C VAL A 287 3.86 -18.64 12.83
N THR A 288 3.98 -17.72 11.88
CA THR A 288 5.21 -16.93 11.64
C THR A 288 5.63 -16.17 12.91
N LEU A 289 4.67 -15.63 13.66
CA LEU A 289 4.88 -14.95 14.94
C LEU A 289 4.91 -15.92 16.15
N ARG A 290 4.93 -17.23 15.91
CA ARG A 290 4.97 -18.28 16.94
C ARG A 290 3.85 -18.20 17.97
N GLY A 291 2.67 -17.76 17.53
CA GLY A 291 1.50 -17.55 18.40
C GLY A 291 1.58 -16.34 19.32
N GLN A 292 2.64 -15.55 19.24
CA GLN A 292 2.82 -14.35 20.07
C GLN A 292 2.28 -13.16 19.32
N VAL A 293 0.97 -12.95 19.35
CA VAL A 293 0.27 -11.89 18.61
C VAL A 293 -0.51 -11.02 19.58
N ASP A 294 -0.19 -9.74 19.66
CA ASP A 294 -0.87 -8.77 20.51
C ASP A 294 -2.25 -8.38 19.95
N ALA A 295 -2.37 -8.24 18.61
CA ALA A 295 -3.63 -7.98 17.93
C ALA A 295 -3.58 -8.34 16.44
N ILE A 296 -4.77 -8.54 15.84
CA ILE A 296 -5.00 -8.62 14.41
C ILE A 296 -5.72 -7.35 13.99
N ILE A 297 -5.11 -6.53 13.14
CA ILE A 297 -5.68 -5.26 12.66
C ILE A 297 -6.31 -5.51 11.28
N LEU A 298 -7.62 -5.25 11.15
CA LEU A 298 -8.32 -5.21 9.86
C LEU A 298 -8.40 -3.76 9.39
N THR A 299 -7.84 -3.47 8.22
CA THR A 299 -7.78 -2.13 7.61
C THR A 299 -8.10 -2.19 6.11
N GLY A 300 -8.05 -1.05 5.42
CA GLY A 300 -8.44 -0.93 4.02
C GLY A 300 -9.94 -0.67 3.82
N GLY A 301 -10.33 -0.40 2.58
CA GLY A 301 -11.72 0.00 2.26
C GLY A 301 -12.76 -1.09 2.54
N ILE A 302 -12.42 -2.37 2.36
CA ILE A 302 -13.35 -3.50 2.59
C ILE A 302 -13.62 -3.68 4.10
N ALA A 303 -12.74 -3.21 4.98
CA ALA A 303 -12.96 -3.26 6.42
C ALA A 303 -14.12 -2.36 6.92
N HIS A 304 -14.73 -1.54 6.04
CA HIS A 304 -15.99 -0.85 6.33
C HIS A 304 -17.23 -1.77 6.18
N SER A 305 -17.08 -2.94 5.59
CA SER A 305 -18.19 -3.88 5.38
C SER A 305 -18.42 -4.75 6.61
N ASP A 306 -19.56 -4.56 7.29
CA ASP A 306 -19.93 -5.38 8.44
C ASP A 306 -20.02 -6.87 8.08
N TYR A 307 -20.48 -7.19 6.87
CA TYR A 307 -20.54 -8.57 6.36
C TYR A 307 -19.13 -9.18 6.29
N CYS A 308 -18.20 -8.51 5.62
CA CYS A 308 -16.82 -9.01 5.46
C CYS A 308 -16.11 -9.13 6.81
N VAL A 309 -16.23 -8.11 7.66
CA VAL A 309 -15.64 -8.09 8.99
C VAL A 309 -16.24 -9.19 9.87
N GLY A 310 -17.56 -9.38 9.84
CA GLY A 310 -18.24 -10.42 10.61
C GLY A 310 -17.75 -11.83 10.26
N ILE A 311 -17.65 -12.13 8.96
CA ILE A 311 -17.14 -13.42 8.48
C ILE A 311 -15.67 -13.62 8.88
N LEU A 312 -14.82 -12.63 8.66
CA LEU A 312 -13.39 -12.73 9.02
C LEU A 312 -13.20 -12.89 10.53
N LYS A 313 -13.88 -12.05 11.31
CA LYS A 313 -13.78 -12.08 12.76
C LYS A 313 -14.18 -13.45 13.32
N GLY A 314 -15.28 -14.05 12.84
CA GLY A 314 -15.70 -15.38 13.23
C GLY A 314 -14.69 -16.50 12.86
N GLN A 315 -13.74 -16.23 11.95
CA GLN A 315 -12.74 -17.19 11.52
C GLN A 315 -11.36 -17.00 12.17
N ILE A 316 -11.06 -15.81 12.75
CA ILE A 316 -9.71 -15.50 13.24
C ILE A 316 -9.66 -14.97 14.68
N ASP A 317 -10.78 -14.67 15.34
CA ASP A 317 -10.81 -14.04 16.67
C ASP A 317 -10.25 -14.94 17.80
N TYR A 318 -10.22 -16.24 17.59
CA TYR A 318 -9.57 -17.19 18.49
C TYR A 318 -8.04 -17.13 18.44
N LEU A 319 -7.45 -16.51 17.40
CA LEU A 319 -5.99 -16.36 17.26
C LEU A 319 -5.46 -15.23 18.16
N ALA A 320 -6.11 -14.04 18.09
CA ALA A 320 -5.76 -12.87 18.87
C ALA A 320 -6.91 -11.84 18.81
N PRO A 321 -6.92 -10.79 19.69
CA PRO A 321 -7.90 -9.72 19.62
C PRO A 321 -7.93 -9.06 18.25
N VAL A 322 -9.13 -8.93 17.66
CA VAL A 322 -9.34 -8.30 16.35
C VAL A 322 -9.69 -6.84 16.53
N VAL A 323 -8.88 -5.96 15.95
CA VAL A 323 -9.03 -4.50 15.98
C VAL A 323 -9.42 -3.98 14.61
N LEU A 324 -10.43 -3.11 14.55
CA LEU A 324 -10.89 -2.50 13.30
C LEU A 324 -10.31 -1.09 13.17
N MET A 325 -9.59 -0.88 12.09
CA MET A 325 -9.07 0.43 11.67
C MET A 325 -9.36 0.60 10.17
N PRO A 326 -10.65 0.72 9.78
CA PRO A 326 -11.06 0.69 8.39
C PRO A 326 -10.59 1.92 7.62
N GLY A 327 -10.50 1.77 6.31
CA GLY A 327 -10.07 2.82 5.39
C GLY A 327 -8.58 2.79 5.09
N GLU A 328 -8.20 3.70 4.22
CA GLU A 328 -6.84 3.89 3.74
C GLU A 328 -6.57 5.40 3.66
N ASP A 329 -6.07 5.94 4.76
CA ASP A 329 -5.71 7.36 4.85
C ASP A 329 -4.23 7.54 4.49
N GLU A 330 -3.91 7.45 3.20
CA GLU A 330 -2.54 7.63 2.70
C GLU A 330 -2.01 9.03 3.02
N MET A 331 -2.85 10.06 2.84
CA MET A 331 -2.44 11.45 3.06
C MET A 331 -2.16 11.74 4.52
N GLY A 332 -3.05 11.32 5.43
CA GLY A 332 -2.85 11.44 6.87
C GLY A 332 -1.70 10.56 7.37
N SER A 333 -1.47 9.39 6.74
CA SER A 333 -0.33 8.54 7.07
C SER A 333 1.00 9.19 6.70
N LEU A 334 1.09 9.84 5.54
CA LEU A 334 2.26 10.62 5.15
C LEU A 334 2.48 11.80 6.10
N ALA A 335 1.43 12.59 6.37
CA ALA A 335 1.51 13.73 7.29
C ALA A 335 1.97 13.31 8.70
N TYR A 336 1.42 12.23 9.23
CA TYR A 336 1.82 11.67 10.53
C TYR A 336 3.32 11.30 10.57
N ASN A 337 3.82 10.66 9.52
CA ASN A 337 5.24 10.29 9.42
C ASN A 337 6.14 11.54 9.34
N ALA A 338 5.78 12.55 8.55
CA ALA A 338 6.54 13.80 8.46
C ALA A 338 6.56 14.54 9.81
N LEU A 339 5.41 14.61 10.49
CA LEU A 339 5.28 15.22 11.79
C LEU A 339 6.17 14.53 12.83
N GLY A 340 6.14 13.19 12.87
CA GLY A 340 6.99 12.40 13.75
C GLY A 340 8.48 12.61 13.51
N ALA A 341 8.89 12.72 12.23
CA ALA A 341 10.28 13.04 11.86
C ALA A 341 10.68 14.45 12.31
N LEU A 342 9.83 15.47 12.08
CA LEU A 342 10.07 16.85 12.52
C LEU A 342 10.19 16.99 14.03
N LYS A 343 9.39 16.21 14.79
CA LYS A 343 9.44 16.19 16.26
C LYS A 343 10.58 15.34 16.83
N GLY A 344 11.27 14.56 15.99
CA GLY A 344 12.28 13.60 16.42
C GLY A 344 11.70 12.35 17.11
N GLU A 345 10.40 12.12 16.99
CA GLU A 345 9.70 10.94 17.51
C GLU A 345 9.91 9.72 16.63
N LEU A 346 10.11 9.94 15.32
CA LEU A 346 10.47 8.91 14.35
C LEU A 346 11.89 9.15 13.84
N PRO A 347 12.76 8.11 13.81
CA PRO A 347 14.12 8.25 13.32
C PRO A 347 14.11 8.53 11.81
N LEU A 348 14.85 9.57 11.42
CA LEU A 348 15.07 9.87 10.01
C LEU A 348 16.15 8.93 9.44
N GLN A 349 15.81 8.23 8.39
CA GLN A 349 16.70 7.32 7.69
C GLN A 349 17.35 7.98 6.47
N VAL A 350 18.47 7.43 6.05
CA VAL A 350 19.19 7.83 4.83
C VAL A 350 19.08 6.71 3.81
N TYR A 351 18.52 7.02 2.64
CA TYR A 351 18.45 6.08 1.53
C TYR A 351 19.86 5.83 0.97
N ARG A 352 20.32 4.60 1.13
CA ARG A 352 21.60 4.08 0.61
C ARG A 352 21.37 2.63 0.17
N PRO A 353 20.94 2.40 -1.07
CA PRO A 353 20.76 1.04 -1.55
C PRO A 353 22.13 0.37 -1.74
N GLU A 354 22.22 -0.88 -1.36
CA GLU A 354 23.38 -1.75 -1.65
C GLU A 354 23.42 -2.15 -3.13
#